data_39edfef913148de1169f194d7bb72ad4
#
_entry.id   39edfef913148de1169f194d7bb72ad4
#
_cell.length_a   1.000
_cell.length_b   1.000
_cell.length_c   1.000
_cell.angle_alpha   90.00
_cell.angle_beta   90.00
_cell.angle_gamma   90.00
#
_symmetry.space_group_name_H-M   'P 1'
#
loop_
_entity.id
_entity.type
_entity.pdbx_description
1 polymer ?
#
loop_
_entity_poly.entity_id
_entity_poly.type
_entity_poly.pdbx_seq_one_letter_code
_entity_poly.pdbx_strand_id
1 'polypeptide(L)'
;EVAGPGFVNLRLDNRFWQAQLGHVLREGIHYGDSDMGGGRRVNVEYVSANPTGPMHIGHGRGAVVGDALATLLAKAGFDVTREYYINDAGVQVDTLARSLHMRYREALGEDICEIPSGLYPGDYLVATAAALFARDGDKWIAADEDIWLPALRDFAINAMMALIKEDLGAMGI
;
A
#
# COMPACT_ATOMS: atom_id res chain seq x y z
N GLU A 1 37.22 24.58 -16.16
CA GLU A 1 36.76 25.57 -17.15
C GLU A 1 35.43 26.19 -16.64
N VAL A 2 35.36 27.51 -16.66
CA VAL A 2 34.13 28.21 -16.29
C VAL A 2 33.25 28.33 -17.53
N ALA A 3 32.01 27.90 -17.42
CA ALA A 3 31.00 28.01 -18.46
C ALA A 3 29.86 28.92 -17.96
N GLY A 4 29.37 29.80 -18.83
CA GLY A 4 28.27 30.68 -18.45
C GLY A 4 26.94 29.90 -18.35
N PRO A 5 25.97 30.35 -17.54
CA PRO A 5 25.96 31.44 -16.54
C PRO A 5 26.30 30.96 -15.12
N GLY A 6 27.57 30.73 -14.83
CA GLY A 6 28.03 30.41 -13.47
C GLY A 6 28.35 28.94 -13.21
N PHE A 7 28.43 28.12 -14.23
CA PHE A 7 28.84 26.70 -14.12
C PHE A 7 30.37 26.57 -14.08
N VAL A 8 30.84 25.59 -13.32
CA VAL A 8 32.25 25.21 -13.29
C VAL A 8 32.33 23.74 -13.78
N ASN A 9 32.87 23.55 -15.00
CA ASN A 9 33.11 22.22 -15.53
C ASN A 9 34.41 21.66 -14.95
N LEU A 10 34.31 20.52 -14.29
CA LEU A 10 35.46 19.77 -13.76
C LEU A 10 35.70 18.54 -14.62
N ARG A 11 36.99 18.26 -14.87
CA ARG A 11 37.42 17.01 -15.47
C ARG A 11 38.35 16.30 -14.50
N LEU A 12 37.90 15.16 -14.00
CA LEU A 12 38.67 14.36 -13.06
C LEU A 12 39.56 13.36 -13.79
N ASP A 13 40.73 13.06 -13.23
CA ASP A 13 41.61 12.02 -13.72
C ASP A 13 40.97 10.65 -13.57
N ASN A 14 41.26 9.73 -14.54
CA ASN A 14 40.73 8.38 -14.51
C ASN A 14 41.13 7.60 -13.25
N ARG A 15 42.28 7.87 -12.67
CA ARG A 15 42.73 7.24 -11.42
C ARG A 15 41.83 7.58 -10.24
N PHE A 16 41.23 8.76 -10.24
CA PHE A 16 40.22 9.12 -9.22
C PHE A 16 39.03 8.16 -9.28
N TRP A 17 38.49 7.91 -10.47
CA TRP A 17 37.34 7.01 -10.66
C TRP A 17 37.69 5.56 -10.32
N GLN A 18 38.90 5.11 -10.73
CA GLN A 18 39.38 3.77 -10.42
C GLN A 18 39.54 3.56 -8.90
N ALA A 19 40.03 4.57 -8.19
CA ALA A 19 40.12 4.52 -6.73
C ALA A 19 38.74 4.48 -6.06
N GLN A 20 37.74 5.16 -6.64
CA GLN A 20 36.36 5.12 -6.12
C GLN A 20 35.75 3.71 -6.25
N LEU A 21 36.04 2.95 -7.30
CA LEU A 21 35.57 1.55 -7.42
C LEU A 21 36.03 0.70 -6.24
N GLY A 22 37.30 0.83 -5.82
CA GLY A 22 37.81 0.15 -4.65
C GLY A 22 37.08 0.55 -3.34
N HIS A 23 36.68 1.81 -3.25
CA HIS A 23 35.89 2.31 -2.11
C HIS A 23 34.47 1.75 -2.11
N VAL A 24 33.78 1.81 -3.25
CA VAL A 24 32.44 1.21 -3.42
C VAL A 24 32.43 -0.26 -3.03
N LEU A 25 33.42 -1.04 -3.49
CA LEU A 25 33.52 -2.47 -3.20
C LEU A 25 33.76 -2.75 -1.69
N ARG A 26 34.52 -1.92 -1.00
CA ARG A 26 34.73 -2.08 0.44
C ARG A 26 33.50 -1.72 1.27
N GLU A 27 32.83 -0.62 0.95
CA GLU A 27 31.65 -0.14 1.69
C GLU A 27 30.39 -0.96 1.37
N GLY A 28 30.33 -1.56 0.17
CA GLY A 28 29.20 -2.37 -0.23
C GLY A 28 27.88 -1.59 -0.17
N ILE A 29 26.89 -2.14 0.53
CA ILE A 29 25.57 -1.51 0.70
C ILE A 29 25.58 -0.20 1.50
N HIS A 30 26.66 0.07 2.23
CA HIS A 30 26.83 1.28 3.04
C HIS A 30 27.48 2.42 2.24
N TYR A 31 27.87 2.17 0.99
CA TYR A 31 28.40 3.24 0.15
C TYR A 31 27.34 4.33 -0.06
N GLY A 32 27.71 5.55 0.28
CA GLY A 32 26.82 6.72 0.23
C GLY A 32 26.00 6.95 1.51
N ASP A 33 26.15 6.14 2.55
CA ASP A 33 25.59 6.46 3.85
C ASP A 33 26.22 7.74 4.42
N SER A 34 25.45 8.51 5.16
CA SER A 34 25.91 9.72 5.82
C SER A 34 25.23 9.91 7.18
N ASP A 35 25.77 10.81 7.99
CA ASP A 35 25.21 11.20 9.28
C ASP A 35 24.49 12.56 9.26
N MET A 36 24.14 13.06 8.08
CA MET A 36 23.49 14.36 7.87
C MET A 36 22.22 14.49 8.72
N GLY A 37 21.48 13.40 8.88
CA GLY A 37 20.27 13.33 9.69
C GLY A 37 20.53 13.48 11.19
N GLY A 38 21.72 13.08 11.69
CA GLY A 38 22.09 13.15 13.11
C GLY A 38 21.12 12.40 14.02
N GLY A 39 20.53 11.31 13.55
CA GLY A 39 19.54 10.53 14.32
C GLY A 39 18.20 11.24 14.56
N ARG A 40 17.92 12.34 13.89
CA ARG A 40 16.62 13.03 14.02
C ARG A 40 15.50 12.13 13.52
N ARG A 41 14.42 12.06 14.29
CA ARG A 41 13.24 11.25 13.95
C ARG A 41 12.43 11.89 12.83
N VAL A 42 12.05 11.06 11.86
CA VAL A 42 11.20 11.46 10.72
C VAL A 42 10.15 10.37 10.55
N ASN A 43 8.90 10.78 10.40
CA ASN A 43 7.82 9.90 10.01
C ASN A 43 7.53 10.09 8.51
N VAL A 44 7.48 9.00 7.76
CA VAL A 44 7.13 8.99 6.33
C VAL A 44 5.86 8.18 6.17
N GLU A 45 4.75 8.88 6.00
CA GLU A 45 3.47 8.26 5.66
C GLU A 45 3.35 8.12 4.14
N TYR A 46 3.02 6.92 3.67
CA TYR A 46 2.83 6.68 2.24
C TYR A 46 1.87 5.51 1.98
N VAL A 47 1.39 5.40 0.74
CA VAL A 47 0.28 4.54 0.29
C VAL A 47 -1.03 4.99 0.92
N SER A 48 -1.28 4.68 2.18
CA SER A 48 -2.48 5.04 2.97
C SER A 48 -3.78 4.89 2.17
N ALA A 49 -3.87 3.80 1.38
CA ALA A 49 -5.04 3.51 0.56
C ALA A 49 -6.20 3.04 1.43
N ASN A 50 -7.41 3.53 1.15
CA ASN A 50 -8.61 3.04 1.82
C ASN A 50 -8.82 1.55 1.50
N PRO A 51 -9.17 0.69 2.48
CA PRO A 51 -9.35 -0.74 2.28
C PRO A 51 -10.70 -1.07 1.61
N THR A 52 -10.96 -0.48 0.44
CA THR A 52 -12.20 -0.63 -0.32
C THR A 52 -12.04 -1.44 -1.60
N GLY A 53 -10.84 -1.94 -1.86
CA GLY A 53 -10.51 -2.76 -3.01
C GLY A 53 -9.00 -2.99 -3.14
N PRO A 54 -8.57 -3.72 -4.19
CA PRO A 54 -7.16 -3.96 -4.48
C PRO A 54 -6.42 -2.66 -4.82
N MET A 55 -5.11 -2.68 -4.66
CA MET A 55 -4.26 -1.57 -5.07
C MET A 55 -4.30 -1.37 -6.59
N HIS A 56 -4.17 -0.14 -7.02
CA HIS A 56 -4.00 0.21 -8.43
C HIS A 56 -2.65 0.90 -8.66
N ILE A 57 -2.29 1.12 -9.92
CA ILE A 57 -0.98 1.68 -10.30
C ILE A 57 -0.66 3.03 -9.61
N GLY A 58 -1.67 3.83 -9.29
CA GLY A 58 -1.50 5.07 -8.54
C GLY A 58 -0.99 4.82 -7.11
N HIS A 59 -1.53 3.81 -6.43
CA HIS A 59 -1.07 3.38 -5.11
C HIS A 59 0.34 2.79 -5.18
N GLY A 60 0.62 1.93 -6.18
CA GLY A 60 1.95 1.37 -6.41
C GLY A 60 3.01 2.44 -6.64
N ARG A 61 2.70 3.49 -7.41
CA ARG A 61 3.59 4.63 -7.58
C ARG A 61 3.89 5.34 -6.25
N GLY A 62 2.86 5.58 -5.44
CA GLY A 62 3.02 6.17 -4.11
C GLY A 62 3.86 5.30 -3.18
N ALA A 63 3.66 3.98 -3.24
CA ALA A 63 4.42 2.98 -2.49
C ALA A 63 5.92 3.04 -2.80
N VAL A 64 6.28 2.95 -4.08
CA VAL A 64 7.68 2.98 -4.53
C VAL A 64 8.37 4.31 -4.17
N VAL A 65 7.71 5.44 -4.40
CA VAL A 65 8.28 6.76 -4.08
C VAL A 65 8.45 6.93 -2.57
N GLY A 66 7.44 6.54 -1.78
CA GLY A 66 7.47 6.63 -0.32
C GLY A 66 8.55 5.77 0.30
N ASP A 67 8.69 4.51 -0.15
CA ASP A 67 9.72 3.61 0.35
C ASP A 67 11.13 4.06 -0.05
N ALA A 68 11.31 4.50 -1.30
CA ALA A 68 12.59 5.06 -1.75
C ALA A 68 12.99 6.29 -0.91
N LEU A 69 12.04 7.20 -0.64
CA LEU A 69 12.28 8.37 0.21
C LEU A 69 12.66 7.96 1.65
N ALA A 70 11.90 7.04 2.25
CA ALA A 70 12.18 6.53 3.59
C ALA A 70 13.58 5.88 3.67
N THR A 71 13.93 5.10 2.65
CA THR A 71 15.23 4.44 2.54
C THR A 71 16.37 5.45 2.39
N LEU A 72 16.21 6.47 1.53
CA LEU A 72 17.21 7.52 1.35
C LEU A 72 17.41 8.35 2.63
N LEU A 73 16.33 8.67 3.35
CA LEU A 73 16.43 9.37 4.63
C LEU A 73 17.16 8.51 5.67
N ALA A 74 16.88 7.21 5.74
CA ALA A 74 17.60 6.31 6.63
C ALA A 74 19.10 6.26 6.29
N LYS A 75 19.46 6.16 5.01
CA LYS A 75 20.85 6.23 4.54
C LYS A 75 21.52 7.57 4.83
N ALA A 76 20.74 8.64 4.91
CA ALA A 76 21.23 9.96 5.32
C ALA A 76 21.33 10.12 6.86
N GLY A 77 21.14 9.06 7.65
CA GLY A 77 21.32 9.06 9.10
C GLY A 77 20.12 9.60 9.90
N PHE A 78 18.93 9.62 9.32
CA PHE A 78 17.70 9.87 10.07
C PHE A 78 17.16 8.59 10.71
N ASP A 79 16.48 8.73 11.85
CA ASP A 79 15.67 7.66 12.48
C ASP A 79 14.27 7.69 11.85
N VAL A 80 14.03 6.79 10.89
CA VAL A 80 12.85 6.83 10.03
C VAL A 80 11.81 5.83 10.50
N THR A 81 10.60 6.34 10.76
CA THR A 81 9.39 5.53 10.93
C THR A 81 8.61 5.54 9.61
N ARG A 82 8.23 4.34 9.12
CA ARG A 82 7.31 4.17 7.99
C ARG A 82 5.91 4.01 8.53
N GLU A 83 4.98 4.78 8.00
CA GLU A 83 3.59 4.78 8.45
C GLU A 83 2.63 4.52 7.29
N TYR A 84 1.63 3.70 7.57
CA TYR A 84 0.45 3.52 6.74
C TYR A 84 -0.79 3.88 7.55
N TYR A 85 -1.52 4.92 7.16
CA TYR A 85 -2.77 5.31 7.80
C TYR A 85 -3.92 4.42 7.29
N ILE A 86 -4.52 3.65 8.20
CA ILE A 86 -5.67 2.79 7.89
C ILE A 86 -6.96 3.56 8.16
N ASN A 87 -7.69 3.89 7.08
CA ASN A 87 -9.00 4.50 7.18
C ASN A 87 -10.09 3.41 7.12
N ASP A 88 -10.43 2.85 8.26
CA ASP A 88 -11.33 1.71 8.43
C ASP A 88 -12.76 2.12 8.85
N ALA A 89 -13.10 3.41 8.73
CA ALA A 89 -14.38 3.95 9.14
C ALA A 89 -15.05 4.81 8.06
N GLY A 90 -16.34 5.05 8.22
CA GLY A 90 -17.12 5.96 7.39
C GLY A 90 -17.87 5.28 6.24
N VAL A 91 -18.48 6.11 5.39
CA VAL A 91 -19.43 5.67 4.34
C VAL A 91 -18.83 4.67 3.35
N GLN A 92 -17.54 4.81 3.03
CA GLN A 92 -16.89 3.95 2.04
C GLN A 92 -16.79 2.48 2.51
N VAL A 93 -16.49 2.26 3.77
CA VAL A 93 -16.40 0.89 4.32
C VAL A 93 -17.79 0.28 4.54
N ASP A 94 -18.80 1.09 4.83
CA ASP A 94 -20.20 0.63 4.84
C ASP A 94 -20.67 0.25 3.44
N THR A 95 -20.28 1.03 2.42
CA THR A 95 -20.54 0.72 1.02
C THR A 95 -19.85 -0.60 0.61
N LEU A 96 -18.62 -0.81 1.06
CA LEU A 96 -17.90 -2.06 0.83
C LEU A 96 -18.63 -3.26 1.45
N ALA A 97 -19.09 -3.12 2.69
CA ALA A 97 -19.84 -4.17 3.39
C ALA A 97 -21.16 -4.51 2.69
N ARG A 98 -21.90 -3.49 2.21
CA ARG A 98 -23.12 -3.69 1.42
C ARG A 98 -22.81 -4.37 0.08
N SER A 99 -21.71 -4.00 -0.56
CA SER A 99 -21.27 -4.65 -1.81
C SER A 99 -20.90 -6.11 -1.57
N LEU A 100 -20.19 -6.40 -0.48
CA LEU A 100 -19.88 -7.76 -0.08
C LEU A 100 -21.16 -8.56 0.22
N HIS A 101 -22.16 -7.97 0.88
CA HIS A 101 -23.43 -8.63 1.15
C HIS A 101 -24.18 -9.02 -0.13
N MET A 102 -24.14 -8.18 -1.16
CA MET A 102 -24.72 -8.53 -2.47
C MET A 102 -24.01 -9.75 -3.09
N ARG A 103 -22.67 -9.75 -3.11
CA ARG A 103 -21.89 -10.89 -3.61
C ARG A 103 -22.06 -12.16 -2.76
N TYR A 104 -22.29 -12.01 -1.47
CA TYR A 104 -22.57 -13.13 -0.58
C TYR A 104 -23.95 -13.77 -0.88
N ARG A 105 -24.98 -12.97 -1.17
CA ARG A 105 -26.29 -13.47 -1.64
C ARG A 105 -26.17 -14.19 -2.98
N GLU A 106 -25.38 -13.66 -3.89
CA GLU A 106 -25.06 -14.29 -5.17
C GLU A 106 -24.37 -15.66 -4.97
N ALA A 107 -23.41 -15.75 -4.04
CA ALA A 107 -22.73 -17.00 -3.69
C ALA A 107 -23.67 -18.06 -3.09
N LEU A 108 -24.81 -17.65 -2.53
CA LEU A 108 -25.88 -18.52 -2.01
C LEU A 108 -26.91 -18.91 -3.09
N GLY A 109 -26.73 -18.45 -4.34
CA GLY A 109 -27.55 -18.82 -5.50
C GLY A 109 -28.68 -17.85 -5.80
N GLU A 110 -28.69 -16.65 -5.22
CA GLU A 110 -29.59 -15.60 -5.65
C GLU A 110 -29.15 -15.03 -7.01
N ASP A 111 -30.12 -14.82 -7.90
CA ASP A 111 -29.86 -14.19 -9.20
C ASP A 111 -29.79 -12.66 -9.03
N ILE A 112 -28.56 -12.15 -8.90
CA ILE A 112 -28.29 -10.72 -8.83
C ILE A 112 -27.86 -10.25 -10.21
N CYS A 113 -28.82 -9.80 -11.01
CA CYS A 113 -28.58 -9.38 -12.39
C CYS A 113 -27.58 -8.23 -12.50
N GLU A 114 -27.57 -7.29 -11.56
CA GLU A 114 -26.69 -6.12 -11.56
C GLU A 114 -26.44 -5.61 -10.14
N ILE A 115 -25.19 -5.23 -9.85
CA ILE A 115 -24.86 -4.58 -8.58
C ILE A 115 -25.41 -3.14 -8.62
N PRO A 116 -26.22 -2.74 -7.62
CA PRO A 116 -26.83 -1.41 -7.59
C PRO A 116 -25.81 -0.28 -7.72
N SER A 117 -26.21 0.80 -8.40
CA SER A 117 -25.42 2.03 -8.49
C SER A 117 -25.06 2.54 -7.10
N GLY A 118 -23.81 2.94 -6.91
CA GLY A 118 -23.27 3.41 -5.63
C GLY A 118 -22.63 2.30 -4.77
N LEU A 119 -22.72 1.04 -5.18
CA LEU A 119 -21.97 -0.06 -4.60
C LEU A 119 -20.74 -0.39 -5.47
N TYR A 120 -19.80 -1.15 -4.88
CA TYR A 120 -18.59 -1.58 -5.58
C TYR A 120 -18.86 -2.85 -6.41
N PRO A 121 -18.81 -2.80 -7.74
CA PRO A 121 -19.15 -3.94 -8.59
C PRO A 121 -17.99 -4.95 -8.78
N GLY A 122 -16.81 -4.66 -8.25
CA GLY A 122 -15.58 -5.37 -8.56
C GLY A 122 -15.60 -6.85 -8.23
N ASP A 123 -15.02 -7.66 -9.13
CA ASP A 123 -14.95 -9.12 -9.01
C ASP A 123 -14.07 -9.59 -7.84
N TYR A 124 -13.23 -8.71 -7.29
CA TYR A 124 -12.42 -9.02 -6.11
C TYR A 124 -13.26 -9.36 -4.87
N LEU A 125 -14.52 -8.90 -4.82
CA LEU A 125 -15.46 -9.26 -3.75
C LEU A 125 -16.05 -10.66 -3.90
N VAL A 126 -15.99 -11.30 -5.08
CA VAL A 126 -16.52 -12.64 -5.29
C VAL A 126 -15.79 -13.67 -4.43
N ALA A 127 -14.45 -13.64 -4.44
CA ALA A 127 -13.64 -14.54 -3.61
C ALA A 127 -13.86 -14.27 -2.12
N THR A 128 -13.98 -12.99 -1.73
CA THR A 128 -14.26 -12.58 -0.36
C THR A 128 -15.63 -13.06 0.11
N ALA A 129 -16.64 -12.98 -0.75
CA ALA A 129 -18.00 -13.48 -0.49
C ALA A 129 -18.04 -15.01 -0.35
N ALA A 130 -17.31 -15.73 -1.21
CA ALA A 130 -17.19 -17.18 -1.11
C ALA A 130 -16.52 -17.60 0.22
N ALA A 131 -15.49 -16.88 0.66
CA ALA A 131 -14.85 -17.12 1.93
C ALA A 131 -15.79 -16.83 3.12
N LEU A 132 -16.59 -15.76 3.04
CA LEU A 132 -17.60 -15.44 4.05
C LEU A 132 -18.67 -16.54 4.12
N PHE A 133 -19.15 -17.01 2.96
CA PHE A 133 -20.12 -18.11 2.88
C PHE A 133 -19.54 -19.41 3.47
N ALA A 134 -18.31 -19.75 3.13
CA ALA A 134 -17.64 -20.94 3.68
C ALA A 134 -17.49 -20.89 5.20
N ARG A 135 -17.32 -19.69 5.79
CA ARG A 135 -17.18 -19.48 7.23
C ARG A 135 -18.53 -19.51 7.96
N ASP A 136 -19.53 -18.81 7.44
CA ASP A 136 -20.75 -18.44 8.16
C ASP A 136 -22.03 -19.10 7.61
N GLY A 137 -21.98 -19.82 6.45
CA GLY A 137 -23.16 -20.41 5.80
C GLY A 137 -24.13 -19.32 5.35
N ASP A 138 -25.42 -19.50 5.64
CA ASP A 138 -26.52 -18.59 5.27
C ASP A 138 -26.89 -17.56 6.37
N LYS A 139 -26.07 -17.47 7.41
CA LYS A 139 -26.32 -16.69 8.63
C LYS A 139 -26.81 -15.27 8.38
N TRP A 140 -26.28 -14.60 7.36
CA TRP A 140 -26.50 -13.17 7.13
C TRP A 140 -27.65 -12.86 6.17
N ILE A 141 -28.31 -13.86 5.59
CA ILE A 141 -29.43 -13.66 4.65
C ILE A 141 -30.67 -13.10 5.34
N ALA A 142 -31.03 -13.66 6.48
CA ALA A 142 -32.23 -13.28 7.23
C ALA A 142 -31.96 -12.25 8.35
N ALA A 143 -30.71 -11.85 8.51
CA ALA A 143 -30.35 -10.86 9.54
C ALA A 143 -30.67 -9.45 9.06
N ASP A 144 -31.07 -8.59 10.00
CA ASP A 144 -31.29 -7.17 9.75
C ASP A 144 -29.95 -6.44 9.47
N GLU A 145 -30.02 -5.32 8.73
CA GLU A 145 -28.83 -4.59 8.30
C GLU A 145 -27.95 -4.12 9.46
N ASP A 146 -28.56 -3.67 10.55
CA ASP A 146 -27.88 -3.24 11.76
C ASP A 146 -27.08 -4.35 12.46
N ILE A 147 -27.42 -5.62 12.19
CA ILE A 147 -26.74 -6.80 12.71
C ILE A 147 -25.61 -7.25 11.78
N TRP A 148 -25.90 -7.39 10.46
CA TRP A 148 -24.88 -7.92 9.55
C TRP A 148 -23.87 -6.85 9.09
N LEU A 149 -24.25 -5.56 8.99
CA LEU A 149 -23.39 -4.51 8.45
C LEU A 149 -22.05 -4.38 9.20
N PRO A 150 -21.99 -4.29 10.54
CA PRO A 150 -20.72 -4.21 11.25
C PRO A 150 -19.87 -5.49 11.06
N ALA A 151 -20.49 -6.67 11.10
CA ALA A 151 -19.78 -7.93 10.97
C ALA A 151 -19.17 -8.12 9.57
N LEU A 152 -19.90 -7.74 8.51
CA LEU A 152 -19.43 -7.80 7.15
C LEU A 152 -18.42 -6.68 6.85
N ARG A 153 -18.55 -5.52 7.47
CA ARG A 153 -17.56 -4.44 7.40
C ARG A 153 -16.20 -4.92 7.88
N ASP A 154 -16.14 -5.45 9.09
CA ASP A 154 -14.89 -5.95 9.68
C ASP A 154 -14.27 -7.05 8.81
N PHE A 155 -15.10 -7.96 8.30
CA PHE A 155 -14.63 -9.02 7.42
C PHE A 155 -14.08 -8.48 6.09
N ALA A 156 -14.80 -7.55 5.46
CA ALA A 156 -14.39 -6.94 4.20
C ALA A 156 -13.09 -6.14 4.35
N ILE A 157 -12.99 -5.31 5.39
CA ILE A 157 -11.78 -4.53 5.67
C ILE A 157 -10.58 -5.45 5.85
N ASN A 158 -10.71 -6.51 6.66
CA ASN A 158 -9.62 -7.46 6.88
C ASN A 158 -9.19 -8.16 5.59
N ALA A 159 -10.13 -8.54 4.73
CA ALA A 159 -9.84 -9.15 3.44
C ALA A 159 -9.12 -8.18 2.50
N MET A 160 -9.57 -6.92 2.40
CA MET A 160 -8.91 -5.91 1.56
C MET A 160 -7.53 -5.54 2.10
N MET A 161 -7.37 -5.41 3.42
CA MET A 161 -6.06 -5.17 4.02
C MET A 161 -5.09 -6.33 3.80
N ALA A 162 -5.58 -7.57 3.74
CA ALA A 162 -4.74 -8.72 3.40
C ALA A 162 -4.20 -8.61 1.96
N LEU A 163 -5.05 -8.26 0.99
CA LEU A 163 -4.65 -8.02 -0.40
C LEU A 163 -3.64 -6.87 -0.51
N ILE A 164 -3.88 -5.75 0.16
CA ILE A 164 -2.95 -4.60 0.17
C ILE A 164 -1.58 -5.01 0.74
N LYS A 165 -1.55 -5.78 1.83
CA LYS A 165 -0.30 -6.28 2.41
C LYS A 165 0.44 -7.25 1.48
N GLU A 166 -0.30 -8.11 0.77
CA GLU A 166 0.28 -9.01 -0.23
C GLU A 166 0.92 -8.22 -1.38
N ASP A 167 0.21 -7.23 -1.93
CA ASP A 167 0.71 -6.37 -3.00
C ASP A 167 1.97 -5.59 -2.57
N LEU A 168 1.95 -4.98 -1.37
CA LEU A 168 3.11 -4.27 -0.83
C LEU A 168 4.29 -5.21 -0.60
N GLY A 169 4.04 -6.39 -0.02
CA GLY A 169 5.07 -7.42 0.17
C GLY A 169 5.68 -7.90 -1.14
N ALA A 170 4.87 -8.04 -2.22
CA ALA A 170 5.37 -8.38 -3.55
C ALA A 170 6.27 -7.30 -4.15
N MET A 171 6.11 -6.03 -3.73
CA MET A 171 6.99 -4.92 -4.09
C MET A 171 8.22 -4.77 -3.17
N GLY A 172 8.31 -5.58 -2.11
CA GLY A 172 9.39 -5.49 -1.11
C GLY A 172 9.22 -4.37 -0.10
N ILE A 173 7.98 -3.94 0.14
CA ILE A 173 7.59 -2.84 1.04
C ILE A 173 6.90 -3.39 2.29
#